data_ff061ca7d1a57dc3c492f86d4d429984
#
_entry.id   ff061ca7d1a57dc3c492f86d4d429984
#
_cell.length_a   1.000
_cell.length_b   1.000
_cell.length_c   1.000
_cell.angle_alpha   90.00
_cell.angle_beta   90.00
_cell.angle_gamma   90.00
#
_symmetry.space_group_name_H-M   'P 1'
#
loop_
_entity.id
_entity.type
_entity.pdbx_description
1 polymer ?
#
loop_
_entity_poly.entity_id
_entity_poly.type
_entity_poly.pdbx_seq_one_letter_code
_entity_poly.pdbx_strand_id
1 'polypeptide(L)'
;MTSAAAPIRIAIIGTASRSDYLYGPILRALPEIELVAVWGRSEASARRLGESLGVPFYTDLERLIRETTPVIGVVSVSYGANGQVGLMAIEHGLHVLLETPIAHRLSEADTIIDAARRKGVKVEVAEQFHRRPLEQIKLRLIASGLFGRVHTSFNDFAGHGYHGVSVMRSYLGFDAQPVQVTGAVRDYPLGSHWSRLADSTGPRDETQEHGIVEFADGRLGIFHWTNVGYDSPLRWWRSSRFLAEKGMGVTVGVGLDVHERLSLLAPGGEAPRFVTIERRWERIDGGALVGLIAHTGDPDQPIIRWDNPFLAPVKGHGVQWHDDEIGVAGCLRSLLVAVRDDIEPDYGALQGRLDQEIVLAIRQSSANGGQPVRLPLDPAAQVA
;
A
#
# COMPACT_ATOMS: atom_id res chain seq x y z
N MET A 1 28.38 14.34 -18.07
CA MET A 1 26.93 14.36 -18.31
C MET A 1 26.53 12.91 -18.58
N THR A 2 26.05 12.21 -17.60
CA THR A 2 25.47 10.86 -17.77
C THR A 2 24.21 11.05 -18.64
N SER A 3 24.16 10.39 -19.79
CA SER A 3 22.97 10.33 -20.64
C SER A 3 21.81 9.86 -19.77
N ALA A 4 20.75 10.66 -19.63
CA ALA A 4 19.55 10.21 -18.96
C ALA A 4 19.05 8.96 -19.66
N ALA A 5 18.79 7.88 -18.94
CA ALA A 5 18.22 6.67 -19.50
C ALA A 5 16.88 7.01 -20.17
N ALA A 6 16.56 6.34 -21.27
CA ALA A 6 15.29 6.55 -21.95
C ALA A 6 14.12 6.22 -21.00
N PRO A 7 13.01 7.00 -21.04
CA PRO A 7 11.84 6.74 -20.23
C PRO A 7 11.29 5.33 -20.47
N ILE A 8 10.82 4.69 -19.39
CA ILE A 8 10.17 3.38 -19.47
C ILE A 8 8.74 3.57 -19.99
N ARG A 9 8.37 2.81 -21.00
CA ARG A 9 7.06 2.87 -21.66
C ARG A 9 6.04 2.09 -20.85
N ILE A 10 4.96 2.76 -20.43
CA ILE A 10 3.92 2.20 -19.57
C ILE A 10 2.55 2.33 -20.23
N ALA A 11 1.74 1.27 -20.14
CA ALA A 11 0.33 1.31 -20.50
C ALA A 11 -0.56 1.17 -19.26
N ILE A 12 -1.68 1.87 -19.20
CA ILE A 12 -2.74 1.61 -18.22
C ILE A 12 -3.64 0.49 -18.74
N ILE A 13 -3.75 -0.58 -17.97
CA ILE A 13 -4.58 -1.74 -18.26
C ILE A 13 -5.82 -1.70 -17.36
N GLY A 14 -6.88 -1.08 -17.84
CA GLY A 14 -8.13 -0.88 -17.12
C GLY A 14 -8.57 0.58 -17.08
N THR A 15 -9.85 0.78 -16.82
CA THR A 15 -10.49 2.10 -16.82
C THR A 15 -11.28 2.37 -15.54
N ALA A 16 -10.82 1.82 -14.41
CA ALA A 16 -11.36 2.14 -13.09
C ALA A 16 -11.12 3.62 -12.75
N SER A 17 -11.87 4.17 -11.81
CA SER A 17 -11.76 5.58 -11.44
C SER A 17 -10.34 6.01 -11.08
N ARG A 18 -9.60 5.15 -10.37
CA ARG A 18 -8.18 5.42 -10.01
C ARG A 18 -7.26 5.58 -11.23
N SER A 19 -7.59 4.96 -12.36
CA SER A 19 -6.83 5.15 -13.61
C SER A 19 -6.82 6.60 -14.07
N ASP A 20 -7.93 7.32 -13.87
CA ASP A 20 -8.11 8.70 -14.31
C ASP A 20 -7.59 9.73 -13.29
N TYR A 21 -8.07 9.65 -12.03
CA TYR A 21 -7.74 10.69 -11.06
C TYR A 21 -6.40 10.48 -10.33
N LEU A 22 -5.80 9.29 -10.36
CA LEU A 22 -4.60 8.97 -9.60
C LEU A 22 -3.44 8.50 -10.50
N TYR A 23 -3.58 7.35 -11.19
CA TYR A 23 -2.49 6.81 -12.01
C TYR A 23 -2.11 7.69 -13.20
N GLY A 24 -3.08 8.16 -13.95
CA GLY A 24 -2.83 9.00 -15.11
C GLY A 24 -2.01 10.26 -14.78
N PRO A 25 -2.42 11.08 -13.81
CA PRO A 25 -1.63 12.22 -13.35
C PRO A 25 -0.22 11.85 -12.87
N ILE A 26 -0.08 10.81 -12.04
CA ILE A 26 1.23 10.37 -11.52
C ILE A 26 2.15 9.93 -12.66
N LEU A 27 1.67 9.09 -13.58
CA LEU A 27 2.47 8.58 -14.72
C LEU A 27 2.96 9.71 -15.62
N ARG A 28 2.14 10.75 -15.81
CA ARG A 28 2.53 11.94 -16.61
C ARG A 28 3.48 12.88 -15.85
N ALA A 29 3.49 12.79 -14.52
CA ALA A 29 4.31 13.62 -13.66
C ALA A 29 5.76 13.11 -13.51
N LEU A 30 6.00 11.84 -13.71
CA LEU A 30 7.31 11.20 -13.49
C LEU A 30 8.13 11.22 -14.78
N PRO A 31 9.27 11.94 -14.83
CA PRO A 31 10.06 12.11 -16.05
C PRO A 31 10.71 10.83 -16.57
N GLU A 32 10.86 9.82 -15.72
CA GLU A 32 11.35 8.48 -16.08
C GLU A 32 10.32 7.59 -16.76
N ILE A 33 9.09 8.08 -16.97
CA ILE A 33 7.96 7.33 -17.54
C ILE A 33 7.47 7.97 -18.83
N GLU A 34 7.14 7.14 -19.81
CA GLU A 34 6.34 7.49 -20.98
C GLU A 34 5.01 6.72 -20.93
N LEU A 35 3.89 7.41 -20.66
CA LEU A 35 2.56 6.84 -20.77
C LEU A 35 2.20 6.71 -22.25
N VAL A 36 2.10 5.47 -22.76
CA VAL A 36 1.97 5.21 -24.20
C VAL A 36 0.57 4.84 -24.65
N ALA A 37 -0.26 4.28 -23.78
CA ALA A 37 -1.59 3.83 -24.16
C ALA A 37 -2.49 3.51 -22.97
N VAL A 38 -3.78 3.36 -23.26
CA VAL A 38 -4.79 2.83 -22.34
C VAL A 38 -5.48 1.62 -23.00
N TRP A 39 -5.67 0.56 -22.21
CA TRP A 39 -6.54 -0.54 -22.57
C TRP A 39 -7.80 -0.56 -21.70
N GLY A 40 -8.94 -0.87 -22.30
CA GLY A 40 -10.20 -1.06 -21.59
C GLY A 40 -11.11 -2.07 -22.27
N ARG A 41 -11.90 -2.80 -21.49
CA ARG A 41 -12.83 -3.82 -21.99
C ARG A 41 -13.92 -3.24 -22.93
N SER A 42 -14.37 -2.02 -22.70
CA SER A 42 -15.33 -1.34 -23.57
C SER A 42 -14.69 -0.16 -24.29
N GLU A 43 -15.04 0.02 -25.55
CA GLU A 43 -14.53 1.13 -26.37
C GLU A 43 -14.87 2.50 -25.74
N ALA A 44 -16.08 2.67 -25.23
CA ALA A 44 -16.49 3.92 -24.63
C ALA A 44 -15.64 4.33 -23.42
N SER A 45 -15.35 3.39 -22.52
CA SER A 45 -14.52 3.68 -21.34
C SER A 45 -13.02 3.85 -21.68
N ALA A 46 -12.51 3.06 -22.61
CA ALA A 46 -11.13 3.16 -23.08
C ALA A 46 -10.90 4.49 -23.82
N ARG A 47 -11.82 4.88 -24.71
CA ARG A 47 -11.79 6.16 -25.43
C ARG A 47 -11.80 7.33 -24.47
N ARG A 48 -12.76 7.37 -23.54
CA ARG A 48 -12.88 8.45 -22.53
C ARG A 48 -11.58 8.65 -21.76
N LEU A 49 -10.97 7.56 -21.29
CA LEU A 49 -9.73 7.65 -20.53
C LEU A 49 -8.53 8.03 -21.42
N GLY A 50 -8.43 7.46 -22.62
CA GLY A 50 -7.38 7.81 -23.58
C GLY A 50 -7.43 9.28 -23.98
N GLU A 51 -8.61 9.82 -24.26
CA GLU A 51 -8.81 11.24 -24.56
C GLU A 51 -8.46 12.14 -23.37
N SER A 52 -8.87 11.76 -22.14
CA SER A 52 -8.53 12.49 -20.90
C SER A 52 -7.02 12.54 -20.68
N LEU A 53 -6.31 11.46 -20.97
CA LEU A 53 -4.87 11.36 -20.76
C LEU A 53 -4.03 11.76 -22.01
N GLY A 54 -4.66 12.00 -23.14
CA GLY A 54 -3.99 12.40 -24.40
C GLY A 54 -3.16 11.28 -25.02
N VAL A 55 -3.57 10.01 -24.86
CA VAL A 55 -2.88 8.83 -25.39
C VAL A 55 -3.82 7.92 -26.20
N PRO A 56 -3.31 7.09 -27.11
CA PRO A 56 -4.11 6.08 -27.80
C PRO A 56 -4.84 5.15 -26.83
N PHE A 57 -6.03 4.68 -27.26
CA PHE A 57 -6.83 3.72 -26.53
C PHE A 57 -7.08 2.45 -27.34
N TYR A 58 -7.22 1.33 -26.65
CA TYR A 58 -7.40 0.01 -27.25
C TYR A 58 -8.42 -0.81 -26.45
N THR A 59 -9.10 -1.72 -27.17
CA THR A 59 -9.92 -2.80 -26.58
C THR A 59 -9.30 -4.18 -26.81
N ASP A 60 -8.27 -4.25 -27.66
CA ASP A 60 -7.45 -5.41 -27.94
C ASP A 60 -6.05 -5.19 -27.33
N LEU A 61 -5.69 -6.02 -26.34
CA LEU A 61 -4.41 -5.89 -25.63
C LEU A 61 -3.23 -6.28 -26.50
N GLU A 62 -3.36 -7.30 -27.35
CA GLU A 62 -2.28 -7.70 -28.27
C GLU A 62 -1.95 -6.59 -29.26
N ARG A 63 -2.99 -5.94 -29.78
CA ARG A 63 -2.84 -4.80 -30.67
C ARG A 63 -2.15 -3.63 -29.95
N LEU A 64 -2.56 -3.32 -28.72
CA LEU A 64 -1.91 -2.29 -27.90
C LEU A 64 -0.41 -2.60 -27.77
N ILE A 65 -0.07 -3.81 -27.33
CA ILE A 65 1.33 -4.21 -27.10
C ILE A 65 2.16 -4.12 -28.39
N ARG A 66 1.62 -4.62 -29.50
CA ARG A 66 2.30 -4.59 -30.79
C ARG A 66 2.55 -3.17 -31.31
N GLU A 67 1.57 -2.27 -31.17
CA GLU A 67 1.64 -0.90 -31.71
C GLU A 67 2.37 0.07 -30.79
N THR A 68 2.31 -0.12 -29.46
CA THR A 68 2.89 0.83 -28.50
C THR A 68 4.03 0.26 -27.66
N THR A 69 4.36 -1.01 -27.79
CA THR A 69 5.51 -1.68 -27.13
C THR A 69 5.74 -1.25 -25.66
N PRO A 70 4.73 -1.35 -24.77
CA PRO A 70 4.91 -1.03 -23.36
C PRO A 70 5.79 -2.08 -22.69
N VAL A 71 6.56 -1.67 -21.69
CA VAL A 71 7.37 -2.55 -20.82
C VAL A 71 6.57 -2.93 -19.58
N ILE A 72 5.77 -1.99 -19.06
CA ILE A 72 4.99 -2.15 -17.83
C ILE A 72 3.51 -1.91 -18.12
N GLY A 73 2.67 -2.76 -17.53
CA GLY A 73 1.23 -2.58 -17.42
C GLY A 73 0.83 -2.14 -16.02
N VAL A 74 0.14 -1.01 -15.88
CA VAL A 74 -0.52 -0.60 -14.63
C VAL A 74 -1.93 -1.14 -14.66
N VAL A 75 -2.20 -2.20 -13.90
CA VAL A 75 -3.51 -2.86 -13.87
C VAL A 75 -4.41 -2.18 -12.85
N SER A 76 -5.40 -1.45 -13.34
CA SER A 76 -6.39 -0.73 -12.53
C SER A 76 -7.79 -0.97 -13.08
N VAL A 77 -8.42 -2.00 -12.55
CA VAL A 77 -9.75 -2.50 -12.94
C VAL A 77 -10.69 -2.57 -11.74
N SER A 78 -11.93 -2.96 -11.96
CA SER A 78 -12.87 -3.23 -10.85
C SER A 78 -12.35 -4.37 -9.97
N TYR A 79 -12.64 -4.27 -8.69
CA TYR A 79 -12.17 -5.16 -7.62
C TYR A 79 -12.18 -6.66 -7.99
N GLY A 80 -13.25 -7.17 -8.60
CA GLY A 80 -13.38 -8.60 -8.93
C GLY A 80 -12.58 -9.09 -10.14
N ALA A 81 -11.97 -8.19 -10.93
CA ALA A 81 -11.27 -8.55 -12.17
C ALA A 81 -9.74 -8.45 -12.06
N ASN A 82 -9.23 -8.00 -10.92
CA ASN A 82 -7.84 -7.62 -10.77
C ASN A 82 -6.87 -8.77 -11.06
N GLY A 83 -7.04 -9.91 -10.41
CA GLY A 83 -6.18 -11.09 -10.62
C GLY A 83 -6.20 -11.59 -12.07
N GLN A 84 -7.40 -11.68 -12.67
CA GLN A 84 -7.55 -12.15 -14.06
C GLN A 84 -6.87 -11.22 -15.08
N VAL A 85 -7.06 -9.91 -14.94
CA VAL A 85 -6.48 -8.92 -15.86
C VAL A 85 -4.97 -8.80 -15.63
N GLY A 86 -4.51 -8.91 -14.37
CA GLY A 86 -3.09 -8.98 -14.05
C GLY A 86 -2.41 -10.19 -14.69
N LEU A 87 -3.01 -11.36 -14.57
CA LEU A 87 -2.51 -12.58 -15.21
C LEU A 87 -2.46 -12.43 -16.75
N MET A 88 -3.50 -11.86 -17.36
CA MET A 88 -3.53 -11.59 -18.80
C MET A 88 -2.34 -10.69 -19.22
N ALA A 89 -2.06 -9.62 -18.50
CA ALA A 89 -0.93 -8.74 -18.80
C ALA A 89 0.42 -9.46 -18.66
N ILE A 90 0.59 -10.27 -17.61
CA ILE A 90 1.78 -11.10 -17.38
C ILE A 90 2.00 -12.11 -18.51
N GLU A 91 0.94 -12.81 -18.93
CA GLU A 91 1.05 -13.81 -20.03
C GLU A 91 1.47 -13.18 -21.36
N HIS A 92 1.18 -11.87 -21.56
CA HIS A 92 1.67 -11.09 -22.70
C HIS A 92 3.08 -10.51 -22.48
N GLY A 93 3.76 -10.85 -21.38
CA GLY A 93 5.15 -10.48 -21.11
C GLY A 93 5.34 -9.08 -20.52
N LEU A 94 4.30 -8.44 -20.02
CA LEU A 94 4.44 -7.16 -19.33
C LEU A 94 4.89 -7.36 -17.87
N HIS A 95 5.80 -6.53 -17.39
CA HIS A 95 5.94 -6.27 -15.97
C HIS A 95 4.68 -5.57 -15.46
N VAL A 96 4.24 -5.81 -14.23
CA VAL A 96 2.92 -5.36 -13.79
C VAL A 96 2.98 -4.64 -12.46
N LEU A 97 2.40 -3.43 -12.41
CA LEU A 97 1.89 -2.86 -11.17
C LEU A 97 0.42 -3.27 -11.03
N LEU A 98 0.12 -4.09 -10.03
CA LEU A 98 -1.19 -4.67 -9.82
C LEU A 98 -1.90 -4.01 -8.65
N GLU A 99 -3.11 -3.48 -8.87
CA GLU A 99 -3.94 -2.94 -7.78
C GLU A 99 -4.23 -3.98 -6.70
N THR A 100 -4.49 -3.49 -5.51
CA THR A 100 -4.83 -4.32 -4.34
C THR A 100 -6.31 -4.74 -4.34
N PRO A 101 -6.61 -5.94 -3.84
CA PRO A 101 -5.69 -7.03 -3.47
C PRO A 101 -5.08 -7.68 -4.71
N ILE A 102 -3.98 -8.38 -4.55
CA ILE A 102 -3.34 -9.13 -5.65
C ILE A 102 -4.35 -10.07 -6.36
N ALA A 103 -5.22 -10.71 -5.59
CA ALA A 103 -6.29 -11.58 -6.07
C ALA A 103 -7.34 -11.78 -4.97
N HIS A 104 -8.50 -12.37 -5.31
CA HIS A 104 -9.52 -12.72 -4.32
C HIS A 104 -9.25 -14.04 -3.61
N ARG A 105 -8.52 -14.95 -4.27
CA ARG A 105 -8.18 -16.29 -3.77
C ARG A 105 -6.68 -16.46 -3.74
N LEU A 106 -6.19 -17.23 -2.78
CA LEU A 106 -4.75 -17.55 -2.71
C LEU A 106 -4.28 -18.30 -3.95
N SER A 107 -5.09 -19.22 -4.47
CA SER A 107 -4.79 -19.97 -5.70
C SER A 107 -4.64 -19.06 -6.94
N GLU A 108 -5.40 -17.97 -7.02
CA GLU A 108 -5.24 -16.97 -8.08
C GLU A 108 -3.93 -16.19 -7.90
N ALA A 109 -3.60 -15.81 -6.67
CA ALA A 109 -2.32 -15.17 -6.36
C ALA A 109 -1.13 -16.09 -6.67
N ASP A 110 -1.22 -17.37 -6.33
CA ASP A 110 -0.21 -18.38 -6.66
C ASP A 110 -0.05 -18.51 -8.20
N THR A 111 -1.15 -18.51 -8.95
CA THR A 111 -1.13 -18.52 -10.41
C THR A 111 -0.41 -17.30 -10.99
N ILE A 112 -0.64 -16.11 -10.42
CA ILE A 112 0.05 -14.86 -10.82
C ILE A 112 1.56 -14.97 -10.54
N ILE A 113 1.93 -15.44 -9.36
CA ILE A 113 3.34 -15.62 -8.96
C ILE A 113 4.06 -16.59 -9.90
N ASP A 114 3.43 -17.73 -10.20
CA ASP A 114 4.01 -18.73 -11.09
C ASP A 114 4.10 -18.25 -12.54
N ALA A 115 3.09 -17.53 -13.03
CA ALA A 115 3.12 -16.94 -14.36
C ALA A 115 4.23 -15.87 -14.47
N ALA A 116 4.37 -15.01 -13.49
CA ALA A 116 5.43 -14.00 -13.47
C ALA A 116 6.82 -14.64 -13.50
N ARG A 117 7.02 -15.70 -12.71
CA ARG A 117 8.27 -16.47 -12.68
C ARG A 117 8.57 -17.13 -14.04
N ARG A 118 7.57 -17.79 -14.65
CA ARG A 118 7.74 -18.43 -15.98
C ARG A 118 8.06 -17.42 -17.07
N LYS A 119 7.45 -16.23 -17.03
CA LYS A 119 7.65 -15.17 -18.03
C LYS A 119 8.88 -14.31 -17.78
N GLY A 120 9.50 -14.42 -16.60
CA GLY A 120 10.62 -13.57 -16.20
C GLY A 120 10.23 -12.10 -16.03
N VAL A 121 8.98 -11.83 -15.63
CA VAL A 121 8.49 -10.47 -15.42
C VAL A 121 8.34 -10.15 -13.92
N LYS A 122 8.48 -8.88 -13.57
CA LYS A 122 8.33 -8.38 -12.21
C LYS A 122 6.88 -7.99 -11.94
N VAL A 123 6.41 -8.26 -10.74
CA VAL A 123 5.07 -7.86 -10.27
C VAL A 123 5.22 -7.11 -8.95
N GLU A 124 4.87 -5.84 -8.95
CA GLU A 124 4.68 -5.03 -7.74
C GLU A 124 3.19 -4.96 -7.42
N VAL A 125 2.81 -5.12 -6.18
CA VAL A 125 1.44 -4.87 -5.71
C VAL A 125 1.34 -3.44 -5.21
N ALA A 126 0.30 -2.71 -5.63
CA ALA A 126 0.14 -1.28 -5.36
C ALA A 126 -0.30 -1.01 -3.90
N GLU A 127 0.47 -1.55 -2.95
CA GLU A 127 0.25 -1.34 -1.53
C GLU A 127 0.97 -0.07 -1.07
N GLN A 128 0.21 1.02 -0.95
CA GLN A 128 0.76 2.36 -0.73
C GLN A 128 0.79 2.80 0.74
N PHE A 129 0.10 2.13 1.68
CA PHE A 129 -0.09 2.66 3.04
C PHE A 129 1.22 2.78 3.82
N HIS A 130 2.07 1.77 3.80
CA HIS A 130 3.38 1.82 4.46
C HIS A 130 4.37 2.80 3.78
N ARG A 131 4.04 3.26 2.56
CA ARG A 131 4.84 4.23 1.79
C ARG A 131 4.44 5.69 2.04
N ARG A 132 3.41 5.95 2.82
CA ARG A 132 3.01 7.32 3.20
C ARG A 132 4.13 8.01 4.00
N PRO A 133 4.31 9.32 3.86
CA PRO A 133 5.43 10.06 4.46
C PRO A 133 5.65 9.78 5.95
N LEU A 134 4.60 9.83 6.77
CA LEU A 134 4.71 9.58 8.21
C LEU A 134 5.05 8.13 8.54
N GLU A 135 4.62 7.18 7.72
CA GLU A 135 5.05 5.79 7.86
C GLU A 135 6.52 5.65 7.47
N GLN A 136 6.95 6.30 6.40
CA GLN A 136 8.33 6.26 5.92
C GLN A 136 9.33 6.86 6.94
N ILE A 137 9.01 7.98 7.60
CA ILE A 137 9.92 8.53 8.61
C ILE A 137 10.00 7.60 9.85
N LYS A 138 8.88 6.95 10.25
CA LYS A 138 8.90 5.94 11.32
C LYS A 138 9.77 4.74 10.94
N LEU A 139 9.65 4.23 9.73
CA LEU A 139 10.48 3.13 9.23
C LEU A 139 11.97 3.50 9.21
N ARG A 140 12.32 4.72 8.81
CA ARG A 140 13.72 5.20 8.89
C ARG A 140 14.23 5.31 10.32
N LEU A 141 13.38 5.76 11.24
CA LEU A 141 13.71 5.80 12.67
C LEU A 141 13.90 4.39 13.25
N ILE A 142 13.11 3.41 12.85
CA ILE A 142 13.30 2.00 13.21
C ILE A 142 14.62 1.48 12.62
N ALA A 143 14.86 1.71 11.32
CA ALA A 143 16.05 1.28 10.62
C ALA A 143 17.35 1.92 11.15
N SER A 144 17.29 3.09 11.78
CA SER A 144 18.43 3.74 12.42
C SER A 144 18.94 2.99 13.67
N GLY A 145 18.15 2.05 14.20
CA GLY A 145 18.47 1.30 15.41
C GLY A 145 18.19 2.03 16.73
N LEU A 146 17.74 3.29 16.70
CA LEU A 146 17.46 4.07 17.91
C LEU A 146 16.40 3.41 18.81
N PHE A 147 15.39 2.79 18.21
CA PHE A 147 14.34 2.09 18.93
C PHE A 147 14.73 0.68 19.43
N GLY A 148 15.87 0.13 18.98
CA GLY A 148 16.16 -1.27 19.14
C GLY A 148 15.19 -2.14 18.32
N ARG A 149 14.98 -3.39 18.74
CA ARG A 149 14.09 -4.31 18.03
C ARG A 149 12.62 -3.97 18.26
N VAL A 150 11.85 -3.84 17.21
CA VAL A 150 10.39 -3.78 17.30
C VAL A 150 9.86 -5.18 17.61
N HIS A 151 9.10 -5.33 18.67
CA HIS A 151 8.55 -6.62 19.10
C HIS A 151 7.03 -6.74 18.91
N THR A 152 6.29 -5.63 18.86
CA THR A 152 4.85 -5.65 18.61
C THR A 152 4.45 -4.50 17.71
N SER A 153 3.62 -4.77 16.73
CA SER A 153 3.04 -3.77 15.83
C SER A 153 1.52 -3.85 15.82
N PHE A 154 0.87 -2.73 15.50
CA PHE A 154 -0.58 -2.62 15.55
C PHE A 154 -1.12 -1.90 14.32
N ASN A 155 -2.23 -2.41 13.79
CA ASN A 155 -3.16 -1.67 12.96
C ASN A 155 -4.45 -1.49 13.75
N ASP A 156 -4.70 -0.28 14.25
CA ASP A 156 -5.93 0.09 14.92
C ASP A 156 -6.79 0.91 13.95
N PHE A 157 -7.57 0.26 13.11
CA PHE A 157 -8.44 0.87 12.09
C PHE A 157 -7.74 1.74 11.03
N ALA A 158 -6.41 1.82 10.99
CA ALA A 158 -5.67 2.65 10.03
C ALA A 158 -5.81 2.15 8.60
N GLY A 159 -5.78 0.83 8.39
CA GLY A 159 -5.97 0.18 7.10
C GLY A 159 -6.93 -1.01 7.21
N HIS A 160 -7.73 -1.23 6.17
CA HIS A 160 -8.55 -2.42 6.05
C HIS A 160 -7.74 -3.59 5.49
N GLY A 161 -8.12 -4.82 5.84
CA GLY A 161 -7.60 -6.04 5.25
C GLY A 161 -6.08 -6.00 5.04
N TYR A 162 -5.66 -6.28 3.82
CA TYR A 162 -4.27 -6.29 3.38
C TYR A 162 -3.53 -4.95 3.64
N HIS A 163 -4.19 -3.80 3.53
CA HIS A 163 -3.56 -2.50 3.83
C HIS A 163 -3.14 -2.38 5.31
N GLY A 164 -4.02 -2.82 6.22
CA GLY A 164 -3.71 -2.82 7.65
C GLY A 164 -2.63 -3.84 8.00
N VAL A 165 -2.65 -5.00 7.36
CA VAL A 165 -1.64 -6.04 7.54
C VAL A 165 -0.28 -5.56 7.01
N SER A 166 -0.23 -4.91 5.85
CA SER A 166 1.01 -4.39 5.28
C SER A 166 1.67 -3.34 6.17
N VAL A 167 0.90 -2.38 6.70
CA VAL A 167 1.40 -1.38 7.65
C VAL A 167 1.93 -2.04 8.92
N MET A 168 1.17 -2.97 9.49
CA MET A 168 1.57 -3.73 10.67
C MET A 168 2.87 -4.50 10.43
N ARG A 169 2.98 -5.22 9.31
CA ARG A 169 4.19 -5.96 8.95
C ARG A 169 5.39 -5.07 8.65
N SER A 170 5.17 -3.90 8.06
CA SER A 170 6.26 -2.98 7.71
C SER A 170 7.13 -2.61 8.91
N TYR A 171 6.55 -2.45 10.10
CA TYR A 171 7.31 -2.16 11.32
C TYR A 171 8.11 -3.35 11.85
N LEU A 172 7.67 -4.57 11.56
CA LEU A 172 8.37 -5.80 11.93
C LEU A 172 9.43 -6.21 10.89
N GLY A 173 9.35 -5.64 9.68
CA GLY A 173 10.10 -6.07 8.51
C GLY A 173 9.31 -7.09 7.67
N PHE A 174 9.30 -6.91 6.35
CA PHE A 174 8.58 -7.81 5.43
C PHE A 174 9.20 -9.21 5.30
N ASP A 175 10.40 -9.40 5.83
CA ASP A 175 11.08 -10.69 5.96
C ASP A 175 10.62 -11.49 7.19
N ALA A 176 9.92 -10.87 8.13
CA ALA A 176 9.35 -11.55 9.29
C ALA A 176 8.31 -12.58 8.84
N GLN A 177 8.49 -13.85 9.29
CA GLN A 177 7.65 -14.97 8.87
C GLN A 177 6.48 -15.15 9.84
N PRO A 178 5.22 -14.89 9.44
CA PRO A 178 4.06 -15.20 10.24
C PRO A 178 3.86 -16.73 10.27
N VAL A 179 3.54 -17.27 11.42
CA VAL A 179 3.40 -18.73 11.62
C VAL A 179 2.03 -19.14 12.12
N GLN A 180 1.30 -18.23 12.76
CA GLN A 180 -0.01 -18.54 13.35
C GLN A 180 -0.84 -17.24 13.45
N VAL A 181 -2.16 -17.41 13.29
CA VAL A 181 -3.12 -16.31 13.41
C VAL A 181 -4.29 -16.76 14.29
N THR A 182 -4.65 -15.90 15.25
CA THR A 182 -5.90 -16.04 16.01
C THR A 182 -6.79 -14.85 15.69
N GLY A 183 -8.08 -15.07 15.42
CA GLY A 183 -8.98 -14.01 14.98
C GLY A 183 -10.39 -14.12 15.54
N ALA A 184 -11.08 -12.96 15.56
CA ALA A 184 -12.49 -12.85 15.87
C ALA A 184 -13.14 -11.82 14.95
N VAL A 185 -14.23 -12.21 14.29
CA VAL A 185 -15.10 -11.31 13.51
C VAL A 185 -16.45 -11.26 14.21
N ARG A 186 -16.96 -10.05 14.44
CA ARG A 186 -18.21 -9.84 15.17
C ARG A 186 -19.01 -8.70 14.53
N ASP A 187 -20.32 -8.88 14.51
CA ASP A 187 -21.26 -7.88 14.06
C ASP A 187 -21.97 -7.24 15.26
N TYR A 188 -22.12 -5.93 15.18
CA TYR A 188 -22.78 -5.12 16.20
C TYR A 188 -23.80 -4.19 15.57
N PRO A 189 -25.06 -4.17 16.05
CA PRO A 189 -26.04 -3.19 15.57
C PRO A 189 -25.64 -1.79 16.07
N LEU A 190 -25.64 -0.82 15.16
CA LEU A 190 -25.36 0.57 15.48
C LEU A 190 -26.62 1.43 15.34
N GLY A 191 -26.68 2.49 16.14
CA GLY A 191 -27.67 3.54 15.97
C GLY A 191 -27.55 4.27 14.64
N SER A 192 -28.56 5.08 14.35
CA SER A 192 -28.59 5.85 13.09
C SER A 192 -27.39 6.79 12.98
N HIS A 193 -26.63 6.68 11.87
CA HIS A 193 -25.49 7.52 11.54
C HIS A 193 -25.39 7.70 10.02
N TRP A 194 -24.66 8.73 9.59
CA TRP A 194 -24.40 8.96 8.17
C TRP A 194 -23.36 7.98 7.63
N SER A 195 -23.61 7.43 6.45
CA SER A 195 -22.69 6.57 5.70
C SER A 195 -22.32 7.25 4.39
N ARG A 196 -21.03 7.40 4.14
CA ARG A 196 -20.50 7.95 2.90
C ARG A 196 -20.79 7.06 1.70
N LEU A 197 -20.71 5.74 1.87
CA LEU A 197 -20.94 4.78 0.78
C LEU A 197 -22.41 4.72 0.36
N ALA A 198 -23.33 4.82 1.32
CA ALA A 198 -24.75 4.83 1.04
C ALA A 198 -25.32 6.23 0.80
N ASP A 199 -24.55 7.28 1.05
CA ASP A 199 -24.95 8.68 1.02
C ASP A 199 -26.28 8.93 1.76
N SER A 200 -26.43 8.33 2.92
CA SER A 200 -27.65 8.39 3.71
C SER A 200 -27.42 8.16 5.19
N THR A 201 -28.36 8.63 6.01
CA THR A 201 -28.40 8.41 7.46
C THR A 201 -29.38 7.29 7.79
N GLY A 202 -28.96 6.34 8.63
CA GLY A 202 -29.79 5.22 9.06
C GLY A 202 -29.03 4.26 10.00
N PRO A 203 -29.76 3.33 10.66
CA PRO A 203 -29.12 2.27 11.43
C PRO A 203 -28.42 1.30 10.48
N ARG A 204 -27.26 0.76 10.90
CA ARG A 204 -26.46 -0.21 10.13
C ARG A 204 -25.72 -1.12 11.10
N ASP A 205 -25.30 -2.27 10.60
CA ASP A 205 -24.43 -3.16 11.36
C ASP A 205 -22.96 -2.78 11.14
N GLU A 206 -22.19 -2.83 12.20
CA GLU A 206 -20.73 -2.74 12.20
C GLU A 206 -20.15 -4.15 12.25
N THR A 207 -19.37 -4.52 11.24
CA THR A 207 -18.52 -5.71 11.30
C THR A 207 -17.14 -5.30 11.77
N GLN A 208 -16.68 -5.87 12.88
CA GLN A 208 -15.32 -5.70 13.39
C GLN A 208 -14.51 -6.97 13.17
N GLU A 209 -13.28 -6.80 12.66
CA GLU A 209 -12.29 -7.86 12.49
C GLU A 209 -11.13 -7.61 13.45
N HIS A 210 -10.78 -8.61 14.26
CA HIS A 210 -9.69 -8.59 15.22
C HIS A 210 -8.77 -9.77 14.98
N GLY A 211 -7.45 -9.54 14.98
CA GLY A 211 -6.47 -10.59 14.76
C GLY A 211 -5.21 -10.41 15.58
N ILE A 212 -4.63 -11.53 16.02
CA ILE A 212 -3.28 -11.63 16.57
C ILE A 212 -2.49 -12.50 15.63
N VAL A 213 -1.40 -11.97 15.09
CA VAL A 213 -0.47 -12.65 14.19
C VAL A 213 0.80 -12.93 14.95
N GLU A 214 1.17 -14.20 15.08
CA GLU A 214 2.41 -14.63 15.68
C GLU A 214 3.47 -14.87 14.61
N PHE A 215 4.68 -14.35 14.84
CA PHE A 215 5.81 -14.52 13.95
C PHE A 215 6.80 -15.54 14.51
N ALA A 216 7.55 -16.21 13.64
CA ALA A 216 8.48 -17.29 13.99
C ALA A 216 9.53 -16.91 15.04
N ASP A 217 9.87 -15.64 15.14
CA ASP A 217 10.83 -15.09 16.08
C ASP A 217 10.22 -14.55 17.38
N GLY A 218 8.94 -14.84 17.63
CA GLY A 218 8.18 -14.48 18.82
C GLY A 218 7.58 -13.07 18.83
N ARG A 219 7.72 -12.30 17.73
CA ARG A 219 7.08 -10.99 17.59
C ARG A 219 5.59 -11.12 17.32
N LEU A 220 4.84 -10.04 17.58
CA LEU A 220 3.39 -10.02 17.40
C LEU A 220 2.93 -8.88 16.49
N GLY A 221 1.94 -9.18 15.67
CA GLY A 221 1.13 -8.21 14.96
C GLY A 221 -0.29 -8.21 15.50
N ILE A 222 -0.85 -7.05 15.78
CA ILE A 222 -2.21 -6.88 16.27
C ILE A 222 -3.02 -6.13 15.22
N PHE A 223 -4.05 -6.75 14.71
CA PHE A 223 -4.90 -6.20 13.66
C PHE A 223 -6.30 -5.94 14.19
N HIS A 224 -6.75 -4.69 14.04
CA HIS A 224 -8.13 -4.28 14.28
C HIS A 224 -8.67 -3.52 13.08
N TRP A 225 -9.87 -3.87 12.67
CA TRP A 225 -10.56 -3.22 11.56
C TRP A 225 -12.07 -3.19 11.78
N THR A 226 -12.74 -2.20 11.18
CA THR A 226 -14.19 -2.09 11.11
C THR A 226 -14.65 -1.58 9.74
N ASN A 227 -15.73 -2.13 9.20
CA ASN A 227 -16.32 -1.69 7.93
C ASN A 227 -16.81 -0.22 7.95
N VAL A 228 -17.12 0.35 9.12
CA VAL A 228 -17.52 1.75 9.26
C VAL A 228 -16.36 2.73 9.40
N GLY A 229 -15.12 2.23 9.49
CA GLY A 229 -13.93 3.06 9.70
C GLY A 229 -13.66 4.11 8.62
N TYR A 230 -13.97 3.81 7.34
CA TYR A 230 -13.89 4.75 6.21
C TYR A 230 -15.23 5.31 5.79
N ASP A 231 -16.30 4.79 6.34
CA ASP A 231 -17.65 5.06 5.89
C ASP A 231 -18.37 6.09 6.75
N SER A 232 -18.09 6.12 8.03
CA SER A 232 -18.85 6.89 9.02
C SER A 232 -17.95 7.75 9.91
N PRO A 233 -18.39 8.98 10.27
CA PRO A 233 -17.71 9.79 11.29
C PRO A 233 -17.79 9.18 12.69
N LEU A 234 -18.59 8.13 12.89
CA LEU A 234 -18.73 7.42 14.16
C LEU A 234 -17.41 6.79 14.61
N ARG A 235 -16.54 6.39 13.65
CA ARG A 235 -15.21 5.81 13.88
C ARG A 235 -14.14 6.72 13.32
N TRP A 236 -13.95 7.88 13.96
CA TRP A 236 -12.95 8.87 13.54
C TRP A 236 -11.51 8.48 13.90
N TRP A 237 -11.31 7.63 14.93
CA TRP A 237 -9.99 7.20 15.37
C TRP A 237 -9.42 6.16 14.42
N ARG A 238 -8.20 6.42 13.95
CA ARG A 238 -7.38 5.49 13.16
C ARG A 238 -5.95 5.62 13.61
N SER A 239 -5.29 4.51 13.92
CA SER A 239 -3.89 4.57 14.31
C SER A 239 -3.09 3.37 13.81
N SER A 240 -1.82 3.61 13.52
CA SER A 240 -0.78 2.61 13.34
C SER A 240 0.30 2.84 14.38
N ARG A 241 0.78 1.79 15.04
CA ARG A 241 1.78 1.93 16.10
C ARG A 241 2.70 0.73 16.20
N PHE A 242 3.85 0.95 16.81
CA PHE A 242 4.79 -0.11 17.17
C PHE A 242 5.30 0.08 18.60
N LEU A 243 5.65 -1.05 19.22
CA LEU A 243 6.39 -1.12 20.48
C LEU A 243 7.74 -1.76 20.23
N ALA A 244 8.79 -1.16 20.79
CA ALA A 244 10.16 -1.60 20.59
C ALA A 244 10.92 -1.60 21.92
N GLU A 245 12.11 -2.19 21.95
CA GLU A 245 12.96 -2.33 23.14
C GLU A 245 13.25 -1.02 23.86
N LYS A 246 13.40 0.08 23.10
CA LYS A 246 13.82 1.38 23.66
C LYS A 246 12.79 2.49 23.44
N GLY A 247 11.58 2.15 23.02
CA GLY A 247 10.56 3.17 22.79
C GLY A 247 9.36 2.68 22.00
N MET A 248 8.56 3.64 21.54
CA MET A 248 7.35 3.38 20.78
C MET A 248 7.04 4.52 19.80
N GLY A 249 6.25 4.22 18.79
CA GLY A 249 5.73 5.22 17.87
C GLY A 249 4.28 4.96 17.50
N VAL A 250 3.50 6.03 17.37
CA VAL A 250 2.11 5.97 16.93
C VAL A 250 1.84 7.08 15.92
N THR A 251 1.06 6.78 14.90
CA THR A 251 0.39 7.75 14.03
C THR A 251 -1.10 7.64 14.27
N VAL A 252 -1.78 8.78 14.45
CA VAL A 252 -3.21 8.87 14.73
C VAL A 252 -3.84 9.90 13.81
N GLY A 253 -5.03 9.61 13.30
CA GLY A 253 -5.82 10.55 12.51
C GLY A 253 -6.06 10.11 11.07
N VAL A 254 -6.64 11.00 10.28
CA VAL A 254 -7.10 10.75 8.92
C VAL A 254 -6.84 11.96 8.04
N GLY A 255 -6.38 11.73 6.82
CA GLY A 255 -6.18 12.81 5.82
C GLY A 255 -5.17 13.84 6.30
N LEU A 256 -5.58 15.12 6.31
CA LEU A 256 -4.71 16.23 6.73
C LEU A 256 -4.60 16.39 8.25
N ASP A 257 -5.49 15.77 9.02
CA ASP A 257 -5.49 15.80 10.49
C ASP A 257 -4.78 14.54 11.04
N VAL A 258 -3.56 14.33 10.61
CA VAL A 258 -2.72 13.20 11.03
C VAL A 258 -1.64 13.70 11.99
N HIS A 259 -1.61 13.11 13.16
CA HIS A 259 -0.64 13.40 14.21
C HIS A 259 0.21 12.16 14.50
N GLU A 260 1.45 12.40 14.89
CA GLU A 260 2.36 11.34 15.34
C GLU A 260 2.88 11.65 16.75
N ARG A 261 3.16 10.58 17.49
CA ARG A 261 3.90 10.66 18.73
C ARG A 261 4.88 9.50 18.84
N LEU A 262 6.15 9.85 18.93
CA LEU A 262 7.22 8.88 19.10
C LEU A 262 8.02 9.21 20.35
N SER A 263 8.36 8.19 21.11
CA SER A 263 9.18 8.35 22.30
C SER A 263 10.28 7.30 22.34
N LEU A 264 11.45 7.74 22.75
CA LEU A 264 12.62 6.93 23.04
C LEU A 264 12.88 6.97 24.55
N LEU A 265 13.53 5.94 25.06
CA LEU A 265 14.04 5.96 26.42
C LEU A 265 15.17 6.99 26.52
N ALA A 266 15.10 7.88 27.50
CA ALA A 266 16.19 8.82 27.78
C ALA A 266 17.45 8.10 28.25
N PRO A 267 18.66 8.67 28.06
CA PRO A 267 19.86 8.16 28.73
C PRO A 267 19.64 8.03 30.24
N GLY A 268 19.93 6.86 30.79
CA GLY A 268 19.63 6.55 32.19
C GLY A 268 18.33 5.80 32.42
N GLY A 269 17.40 5.80 31.42
CA GLY A 269 16.19 4.96 31.45
C GLY A 269 15.05 5.44 32.33
N GLU A 270 15.11 6.66 32.88
CA GLU A 270 14.15 7.14 33.88
C GLU A 270 12.93 7.88 33.30
N ALA A 271 13.01 8.33 32.04
CA ALA A 271 11.96 9.13 31.43
C ALA A 271 11.86 8.92 29.90
N PRO A 272 10.70 9.16 29.29
CA PRO A 272 10.60 9.19 27.82
C PRO A 272 11.24 10.47 27.27
N ARG A 273 11.96 10.34 26.17
CA ARG A 273 12.42 11.42 25.32
C ARG A 273 11.55 11.43 24.05
N PHE A 274 10.87 12.51 23.76
CA PHE A 274 10.00 12.60 22.61
C PHE A 274 10.78 12.99 21.34
N VAL A 275 10.48 12.30 20.25
CA VAL A 275 10.95 12.65 18.91
C VAL A 275 9.96 13.65 18.31
N THR A 276 10.45 14.78 17.86
CA THR A 276 9.63 15.80 17.17
C THR A 276 9.77 15.65 15.66
N ILE A 277 8.65 15.61 14.95
CA ILE A 277 8.62 15.56 13.49
C ILE A 277 8.29 16.95 12.93
N GLU A 278 9.23 17.52 12.23
CA GLU A 278 9.06 18.78 11.48
C GLU A 278 8.62 18.43 10.04
N ARG A 279 7.52 19.01 9.59
CA ARG A 279 7.04 18.90 8.21
C ARG A 279 7.53 20.09 7.40
N ARG A 280 8.27 19.80 6.33
CA ARG A 280 8.77 20.82 5.41
C ARG A 280 7.84 20.91 4.21
N TRP A 281 7.23 22.06 4.04
CA TRP A 281 6.36 22.38 2.92
C TRP A 281 7.00 23.42 2.01
N GLU A 282 6.94 23.23 0.70
CA GLU A 282 7.21 24.27 -0.28
C GLU A 282 5.91 24.70 -0.94
N ARG A 283 5.83 26.01 -1.24
CA ARG A 283 4.73 26.59 -2.02
C ARG A 283 5.02 26.39 -3.51
N ILE A 284 4.81 25.18 -3.97
CA ILE A 284 4.72 24.88 -5.39
C ILE A 284 3.23 24.68 -5.64
N ASP A 285 2.59 25.55 -6.42
CA ASP A 285 1.18 25.48 -6.87
C ASP A 285 0.22 24.61 -6.02
N GLY A 286 -0.04 25.02 -4.76
CA GLY A 286 -0.92 24.29 -3.83
C GLY A 286 -0.26 23.72 -2.58
N GLY A 287 1.06 23.77 -2.46
CA GLY A 287 1.82 23.28 -1.31
C GLY A 287 2.16 21.79 -1.41
N ALA A 288 3.42 21.46 -1.70
CA ALA A 288 3.93 20.10 -1.70
C ALA A 288 4.71 19.80 -0.42
N LEU A 289 4.50 18.62 0.15
CA LEU A 289 5.34 18.13 1.25
C LEU A 289 6.72 17.77 0.69
N VAL A 290 7.72 18.59 1.03
CA VAL A 290 9.11 18.43 0.58
C VAL A 290 9.82 17.33 1.36
N GLY A 291 9.50 17.18 2.64
CA GLY A 291 10.13 16.19 3.48
C GLY A 291 9.72 16.30 4.95
N LEU A 292 10.21 15.34 5.71
CA LEU A 292 10.05 15.27 7.16
C LEU A 292 11.43 15.21 7.83
N ILE A 293 11.57 15.90 8.96
CA ILE A 293 12.76 15.85 9.79
C ILE A 293 12.37 15.39 11.18
N ALA A 294 12.92 14.26 11.59
CA ALA A 294 12.77 13.76 12.95
C ALA A 294 13.94 14.28 13.80
N HIS A 295 13.65 15.07 14.82
CA HIS A 295 14.58 15.53 15.84
C HIS A 295 14.54 14.50 16.99
N THR A 296 15.54 13.66 17.08
CA THR A 296 15.54 12.50 17.97
C THR A 296 16.00 12.85 19.39
N GLY A 297 16.75 13.95 19.54
CA GLY A 297 17.45 14.28 20.77
C GLY A 297 18.60 13.34 21.11
N ASP A 298 18.93 12.39 20.24
CA ASP A 298 20.09 11.52 20.40
C ASP A 298 21.37 12.25 19.96
N PRO A 299 22.45 12.24 20.78
CA PRO A 299 23.67 12.99 20.45
C PRO A 299 24.38 12.46 19.21
N ASP A 300 24.33 11.15 18.95
CA ASP A 300 25.00 10.52 17.82
C ASP A 300 24.18 10.56 16.54
N GLN A 301 22.84 10.56 16.67
CA GLN A 301 21.88 10.59 15.57
C GLN A 301 20.80 11.67 15.81
N PRO A 302 21.16 12.95 15.93
CA PRO A 302 20.23 14.01 16.34
C PRO A 302 19.09 14.24 15.35
N ILE A 303 19.29 13.87 14.08
CA ILE A 303 18.36 14.12 12.98
C ILE A 303 18.27 12.91 12.07
N ILE A 304 17.04 12.43 11.84
CA ILE A 304 16.70 11.48 10.78
C ILE A 304 15.81 12.20 9.78
N ARG A 305 16.07 12.05 8.46
CA ARG A 305 15.35 12.76 7.40
C ARG A 305 14.63 11.79 6.48
N TRP A 306 13.48 12.21 6.01
CA TRP A 306 12.82 11.67 4.83
C TRP A 306 12.57 12.82 3.86
N ASP A 307 13.10 12.75 2.68
CA ASP A 307 12.84 13.71 1.60
C ASP A 307 11.89 13.08 0.59
N ASN A 308 10.91 13.88 0.13
CA ASN A 308 9.97 13.43 -0.90
C ASN A 308 10.73 13.22 -2.22
N PRO A 309 10.77 12.00 -2.76
CA PRO A 309 11.56 11.72 -3.96
C PRO A 309 10.88 12.17 -5.27
N PHE A 310 9.65 12.70 -5.19
CA PHE A 310 8.81 13.01 -6.35
C PHE A 310 8.65 14.53 -6.62
N LEU A 311 9.49 15.35 -6.03
CA LEU A 311 9.44 16.82 -6.15
C LEU A 311 10.03 17.39 -7.45
N ALA A 312 10.31 16.58 -8.46
CA ALA A 312 10.69 17.12 -9.77
C ALA A 312 9.58 18.07 -10.25
N PRO A 313 9.93 19.25 -10.78
CA PRO A 313 8.95 20.27 -11.16
C PRO A 313 8.05 19.72 -12.27
N VAL A 314 6.84 19.36 -11.88
CA VAL A 314 5.82 18.85 -12.79
C VAL A 314 5.03 20.03 -13.32
N LYS A 315 5.48 20.60 -14.42
CA LYS A 315 4.72 21.65 -15.09
C LYS A 315 3.39 21.07 -15.60
N GLY A 316 2.28 21.50 -14.98
CA GLY A 316 0.94 21.38 -15.58
C GLY A 316 0.22 20.05 -15.42
N HIS A 317 0.58 19.16 -14.48
CA HIS A 317 -0.06 17.84 -14.37
C HIS A 317 -1.00 17.64 -13.17
N GLY A 318 -1.24 18.65 -12.33
CA GLY A 318 -2.24 18.59 -11.27
C GLY A 318 -1.96 17.62 -10.12
N VAL A 319 -0.76 17.04 -10.02
CA VAL A 319 -0.36 16.20 -8.90
C VAL A 319 0.06 17.09 -7.74
N GLN A 320 -0.61 16.92 -6.61
CA GLN A 320 -0.33 17.71 -5.40
C GLN A 320 0.63 17.01 -4.44
N TRP A 321 1.02 15.76 -4.74
CA TRP A 321 1.89 14.94 -3.91
C TRP A 321 1.40 14.80 -2.47
N HIS A 322 0.12 14.44 -2.32
CA HIS A 322 -0.44 13.99 -1.06
C HIS A 322 0.00 12.55 -0.72
N ASP A 323 -0.35 12.10 0.47
CA ASP A 323 0.08 10.79 1.00
C ASP A 323 -0.18 9.61 0.06
N ASP A 324 -1.36 9.55 -0.58
CA ASP A 324 -1.70 8.46 -1.49
C ASP A 324 -0.93 8.54 -2.82
N GLU A 325 -0.74 9.76 -3.36
CA GLU A 325 0.03 9.97 -4.59
C GLU A 325 1.51 9.64 -4.39
N ILE A 326 2.09 10.05 -3.25
CA ILE A 326 3.46 9.71 -2.86
C ILE A 326 3.59 8.18 -2.69
N GLY A 327 2.64 7.55 -2.00
CA GLY A 327 2.63 6.11 -1.80
C GLY A 327 2.55 5.32 -3.11
N VAL A 328 1.64 5.69 -4.01
CA VAL A 328 1.47 5.03 -5.32
C VAL A 328 2.66 5.28 -6.23
N ALA A 329 3.20 6.51 -6.27
CA ALA A 329 4.43 6.80 -6.99
C ALA A 329 5.62 5.98 -6.44
N GLY A 330 5.64 5.70 -5.13
CA GLY A 330 6.59 4.80 -4.49
C GLY A 330 6.49 3.35 -5.00
N CYS A 331 5.27 2.83 -5.18
CA CYS A 331 5.06 1.52 -5.79
C CYS A 331 5.56 1.49 -7.25
N LEU A 332 5.21 2.49 -8.04
CA LEU A 332 5.71 2.62 -9.41
C LEU A 332 7.24 2.65 -9.45
N ARG A 333 7.86 3.46 -8.59
CA ARG A 333 9.33 3.57 -8.55
C ARG A 333 9.99 2.25 -8.14
N SER A 334 9.43 1.52 -7.18
CA SER A 334 9.89 0.17 -6.81
C SER A 334 9.91 -0.74 -8.05
N LEU A 335 8.80 -0.77 -8.81
CA LEU A 335 8.74 -1.57 -10.03
C LEU A 335 9.71 -1.09 -11.12
N LEU A 336 9.84 0.23 -11.33
CA LEU A 336 10.80 0.79 -12.31
C LEU A 336 12.24 0.38 -11.99
N VAL A 337 12.63 0.45 -10.71
CA VAL A 337 13.95 0.02 -10.24
C VAL A 337 14.11 -1.49 -10.44
N ALA A 338 13.09 -2.27 -10.05
CA ALA A 338 13.11 -3.73 -10.20
C ALA A 338 13.29 -4.19 -11.65
N VAL A 339 12.61 -3.50 -12.58
CA VAL A 339 12.71 -3.78 -14.01
C VAL A 339 14.08 -3.38 -14.58
N ARG A 340 14.58 -2.19 -14.19
CA ARG A 340 15.85 -1.68 -14.72
C ARG A 340 17.04 -2.46 -14.22
N ASP A 341 17.05 -2.82 -12.94
CA ASP A 341 18.19 -3.40 -12.24
C ASP A 341 18.08 -4.94 -12.11
N ASP A 342 17.00 -5.52 -12.66
CA ASP A 342 16.65 -6.96 -12.60
C ASP A 342 16.65 -7.54 -11.18
N ILE A 343 16.05 -6.80 -10.24
CA ILE A 343 15.86 -7.21 -8.86
C ILE A 343 14.39 -7.43 -8.54
N GLU A 344 14.06 -7.99 -7.37
CA GLU A 344 12.67 -8.08 -6.95
C GLU A 344 12.15 -6.71 -6.49
N PRO A 345 10.85 -6.40 -6.76
CA PRO A 345 10.22 -5.20 -6.21
C PRO A 345 10.15 -5.22 -4.68
N ASP A 346 10.13 -4.05 -4.05
CA ASP A 346 10.06 -3.92 -2.59
C ASP A 346 8.82 -4.59 -1.98
N TYR A 347 7.68 -4.55 -2.70
CA TYR A 347 6.44 -5.17 -2.29
C TYR A 347 5.85 -6.00 -3.43
N GLY A 348 6.54 -7.09 -3.74
CA GLY A 348 6.20 -7.99 -4.84
C GLY A 348 4.98 -8.87 -4.56
N ALA A 349 4.64 -9.71 -5.54
CA ALA A 349 3.48 -10.58 -5.50
C ALA A 349 3.42 -11.49 -4.26
N LEU A 350 4.57 -11.99 -3.77
CA LEU A 350 4.64 -12.79 -2.56
C LEU A 350 4.19 -12.01 -1.31
N GLN A 351 4.52 -10.73 -1.20
CA GLN A 351 4.11 -9.89 -0.08
C GLN A 351 2.61 -9.64 -0.11
N GLY A 352 2.06 -9.30 -1.29
CA GLY A 352 0.61 -9.12 -1.45
C GLY A 352 -0.19 -10.39 -1.16
N ARG A 353 0.32 -11.55 -1.59
CA ARG A 353 -0.29 -12.84 -1.27
C ARG A 353 -0.29 -13.13 0.23
N LEU A 354 0.83 -12.87 0.91
CA LEU A 354 0.97 -13.12 2.34
C LEU A 354 0.03 -12.23 3.18
N ASP A 355 -0.11 -10.97 2.82
CA ASP A 355 -1.03 -10.09 3.52
C ASP A 355 -2.50 -10.51 3.32
N GLN A 356 -2.84 -10.95 2.12
CA GLN A 356 -4.16 -11.55 1.86
C GLN A 356 -4.38 -12.84 2.67
N GLU A 357 -3.37 -13.69 2.78
CA GLU A 357 -3.40 -14.93 3.56
C GLU A 357 -3.66 -14.67 5.05
N ILE A 358 -3.00 -13.67 5.63
CA ILE A 358 -3.21 -13.29 7.03
C ILE A 358 -4.67 -12.84 7.27
N VAL A 359 -5.24 -12.03 6.37
CA VAL A 359 -6.65 -11.62 6.46
C VAL A 359 -7.58 -12.83 6.40
N LEU A 360 -7.34 -13.75 5.48
CA LEU A 360 -8.12 -14.98 5.38
C LEU A 360 -7.99 -15.85 6.64
N ALA A 361 -6.79 -15.96 7.20
CA ALA A 361 -6.55 -16.71 8.43
C ALA A 361 -7.28 -16.10 9.64
N ILE A 362 -7.38 -14.78 9.76
CA ILE A 362 -8.18 -14.08 10.79
C ILE A 362 -9.64 -14.54 10.71
N ARG A 363 -10.22 -14.51 9.50
CA ARG A 363 -11.61 -14.92 9.26
C ARG A 363 -11.81 -16.41 9.51
N GLN A 364 -10.90 -17.25 9.03
CA GLN A 364 -10.94 -18.70 9.26
C GLN A 364 -10.85 -19.04 10.75
N SER A 365 -9.97 -18.38 11.52
CA SER A 365 -9.88 -18.56 12.97
C SER A 365 -11.22 -18.19 13.64
N SER A 366 -11.81 -17.05 13.26
CA SER A 366 -13.12 -16.66 13.79
C SER A 366 -14.22 -17.68 13.49
N ALA A 367 -14.29 -18.20 12.25
CA ALA A 367 -15.24 -19.22 11.85
C ALA A 367 -15.05 -20.55 12.62
N ASN A 368 -13.82 -20.85 13.04
CA ASN A 368 -13.46 -22.00 13.86
C ASN A 368 -13.53 -21.71 15.38
N GLY A 369 -14.33 -20.74 15.79
CA GLY A 369 -14.54 -20.42 17.22
C GLY A 369 -13.33 -19.75 17.89
N GLY A 370 -12.48 -19.08 17.13
CA GLY A 370 -11.28 -18.40 17.64
C GLY A 370 -10.07 -19.33 17.83
N GLN A 371 -10.12 -20.53 17.29
CA GLN A 371 -8.96 -21.44 17.34
C GLN A 371 -7.82 -20.90 16.48
N PRO A 372 -6.56 -21.04 16.93
CA PRO A 372 -5.40 -20.64 16.15
C PRO A 372 -5.34 -21.37 14.79
N VAL A 373 -5.01 -20.61 13.74
CA VAL A 373 -4.81 -21.11 12.39
C VAL A 373 -3.34 -21.01 12.04
N ARG A 374 -2.72 -22.12 11.64
CA ARG A 374 -1.32 -22.14 11.21
C ARG A 374 -1.17 -21.66 9.77
N LEU A 375 -0.05 -21.00 9.52
CA LEU A 375 0.36 -20.58 8.18
C LEU A 375 1.51 -21.46 7.67
N PRO A 376 1.64 -21.69 6.34
CA PRO A 376 0.73 -21.19 5.30
C PRO A 376 -0.63 -21.90 5.29
N LEU A 377 -1.66 -21.21 4.78
CA LEU A 377 -2.97 -21.80 4.51
C LEU A 377 -2.90 -22.73 3.29
N ASP A 378 -3.78 -23.73 3.26
CA ASP A 378 -4.04 -24.47 2.03
C ASP A 378 -4.54 -23.47 0.95
N PRO A 379 -3.93 -23.41 -0.24
CA PRO A 379 -4.39 -22.53 -1.32
C PRO A 379 -5.84 -22.74 -1.75
N ALA A 380 -6.38 -23.96 -1.52
CA ALA A 380 -7.77 -24.28 -1.77
C ALA A 380 -8.72 -23.78 -0.66
N ALA A 381 -8.17 -23.35 0.49
CA ALA A 381 -8.97 -22.81 1.59
C ALA A 381 -9.71 -21.55 1.13
N GLN A 382 -11.02 -21.59 1.24
CA GLN A 382 -11.90 -20.44 1.02
C GLN A 382 -12.54 -20.10 2.36
N VAL A 383 -12.55 -18.81 2.68
CA VAL A 383 -13.42 -18.32 3.74
C VAL A 383 -14.79 -18.16 3.13
N ALA A 384 -15.76 -18.89 3.68
CA ALA A 384 -17.16 -18.79 3.31
C ALA A 384 -17.70 -17.37 3.57
#